data_510e040505ad9a59391343b6d2fc2184
#
_entry.id   510e040505ad9a59391343b6d2fc2184
#
_cell.length_a   1.000
_cell.length_b   1.000
_cell.length_c   1.000
_cell.angle_alpha   90.00
_cell.angle_beta   90.00
_cell.angle_gamma   90.00
#
_symmetry.space_group_name_H-M   'P 1'
#
loop_
_entity.id
_entity.type
_entity.pdbx_description
1 polymer ?
#
loop_
_entity_poly.entity_id
_entity_poly.type
_entity_poly.pdbx_seq_one_letter_code
_entity_poly.pdbx_strand_id
1 'polypeptide(L)'
;MLKFLYYYLRSMRLYYGFVTATTVLAGLCLAHGTYNELKLSWTLTDLPWTLRDAALLAMGFFAWGFNQIFSDWCDRKEDAINAPHRPMVTGALKPLPAFAVSAVGLAAIAVAGYLMSPWTLAFLALGGALNIAYSLLKRVPVLNCLVYAYAISCCALFAIAGIAGRCPNGPELEFVGDWIVPAHFLMCHNSYFKDVEGDRAAGVRTLQTIWPRVAKFVSVCCPCLAVLRLNFLSWFNVELFVLSVIVVALVIVFQRLVSHSMFHRATCLNCQLCVLMLLFHFIAATWLYAIVSLVAIQLLFLWYNDEKE
;
A
#
# COMPACT_ATOMS: atom_id res chain seq x y z
N MET A 1 -3.58 27.87 12.81
CA MET A 1 -3.96 27.20 11.56
C MET A 1 -2.75 26.54 10.88
N LEU A 2 -1.65 27.23 10.54
CA LEU A 2 -0.48 26.65 9.87
C LEU A 2 0.18 25.50 10.66
N LYS A 3 0.34 25.63 11.98
CA LYS A 3 0.89 24.54 12.82
C LYS A 3 0.02 23.28 12.79
N PHE A 4 -1.32 23.44 12.81
CA PHE A 4 -2.24 22.30 12.70
C PHE A 4 -2.07 21.62 11.34
N LEU A 5 -2.10 22.37 10.24
CA LEU A 5 -1.94 21.84 8.89
C LEU A 5 -0.61 21.08 8.74
N TYR A 6 0.48 21.66 9.24
CA TYR A 6 1.80 21.02 9.21
C TYR A 6 1.78 19.65 9.92
N TYR A 7 1.31 19.59 11.18
CA TYR A 7 1.28 18.33 11.94
C TYR A 7 0.24 17.34 11.39
N TYR A 8 -0.86 17.84 10.83
CA TYR A 8 -1.85 17.01 10.17
C TYR A 8 -1.27 16.32 8.94
N LEU A 9 -0.66 17.07 8.02
CA LEU A 9 0.02 16.52 6.84
C LEU A 9 1.13 15.54 7.23
N ARG A 10 1.85 15.84 8.29
CA ARG A 10 2.87 14.94 8.83
C ARG A 10 2.27 13.62 9.34
N SER A 11 1.14 13.63 10.03
CA SER A 11 0.45 12.41 10.46
C SER A 11 -0.20 11.64 9.31
N MET A 12 -0.51 12.26 8.17
CA MET A 12 -1.05 11.57 7.00
C MET A 12 -0.08 10.58 6.36
N ARG A 13 1.22 10.67 6.62
CA ARG A 13 2.27 9.82 6.02
C ARG A 13 2.09 9.68 4.51
N LEU A 14 2.15 10.80 3.80
CA LEU A 14 1.83 10.91 2.37
C LEU A 14 2.62 9.97 1.45
N TYR A 15 3.77 9.43 1.91
CA TYR A 15 4.50 8.40 1.16
C TYR A 15 3.68 7.12 0.96
N TYR A 16 2.82 6.75 1.90
CA TYR A 16 1.87 5.65 1.70
C TYR A 16 0.72 6.04 0.75
N GLY A 17 0.39 7.33 0.63
CA GLY A 17 -0.55 7.79 -0.39
C GLY A 17 -0.11 7.44 -1.80
N PHE A 18 1.21 7.48 -2.08
CA PHE A 18 1.75 7.01 -3.36
C PHE A 18 1.60 5.49 -3.53
N VAL A 19 1.71 4.70 -2.47
CA VAL A 19 1.49 3.25 -2.53
C VAL A 19 0.04 2.92 -2.88
N THR A 20 -0.91 3.56 -2.22
CA THR A 20 -2.34 3.37 -2.55
C THR A 20 -2.70 3.91 -3.93
N ALA A 21 -2.16 5.05 -4.32
CA ALA A 21 -2.34 5.59 -5.67
C ALA A 21 -1.75 4.67 -6.75
N THR A 22 -0.60 4.03 -6.51
CA THR A 22 -0.06 3.00 -7.42
C THR A 22 -1.00 1.81 -7.54
N THR A 23 -1.66 1.42 -6.46
CA THR A 23 -2.67 0.35 -6.48
C THR A 23 -3.91 0.77 -7.27
N VAL A 24 -4.35 2.03 -7.12
CA VAL A 24 -5.41 2.62 -7.98
C VAL A 24 -4.99 2.59 -9.45
N LEU A 25 -3.75 3.00 -9.75
CA LEU A 25 -3.23 2.97 -11.13
C LEU A 25 -3.29 1.56 -11.74
N ALA A 26 -2.96 0.53 -10.95
CA ALA A 26 -3.12 -0.86 -11.39
C ALA A 26 -4.58 -1.18 -11.74
N GLY A 27 -5.52 -0.75 -10.91
CA GLY A 27 -6.95 -0.89 -11.21
C GLY A 27 -7.40 -0.14 -12.47
N LEU A 28 -6.89 1.07 -12.72
CA LEU A 28 -7.14 1.83 -13.94
C LEU A 28 -6.63 1.07 -15.17
N CYS A 29 -5.43 0.49 -15.08
CA CYS A 29 -4.86 -0.32 -16.16
C CYS A 29 -5.72 -1.54 -16.49
N LEU A 30 -6.25 -2.22 -15.47
CA LEU A 30 -7.16 -3.33 -15.66
C LEU A 30 -8.51 -2.88 -16.27
N ALA A 31 -9.05 -1.77 -15.80
CA ALA A 31 -10.33 -1.24 -16.28
C ALA A 31 -10.31 -0.80 -17.75
N HIS A 32 -9.18 -0.25 -18.22
CA HIS A 32 -8.97 0.17 -19.61
C HIS A 32 -8.34 -0.92 -20.47
N GLY A 33 -7.80 -1.98 -19.85
CA GLY A 33 -7.16 -3.08 -20.54
C GLY A 33 -8.13 -4.10 -21.12
N THR A 34 -7.64 -4.91 -22.03
CA THR A 34 -8.36 -6.05 -22.59
C THR A 34 -7.72 -7.35 -22.11
N TYR A 35 -8.52 -8.20 -21.51
CA TYR A 35 -8.10 -9.53 -21.10
C TYR A 35 -8.19 -10.52 -22.28
N ASN A 36 -7.11 -11.24 -22.52
CA ASN A 36 -7.07 -12.30 -23.52
C ASN A 36 -7.14 -13.67 -22.80
N GLU A 37 -8.29 -14.32 -22.90
CA GLU A 37 -8.54 -15.63 -22.26
C GLU A 37 -7.61 -16.74 -22.75
N LEU A 38 -7.25 -16.72 -24.03
CA LEU A 38 -6.36 -17.74 -24.59
C LEU A 38 -4.92 -17.65 -24.11
N LYS A 39 -4.46 -16.42 -23.81
CA LYS A 39 -3.10 -16.14 -23.36
C LYS A 39 -3.03 -15.91 -21.85
N LEU A 40 -4.17 -15.88 -21.15
CA LEU A 40 -4.28 -15.50 -19.74
C LEU A 40 -3.51 -14.21 -19.43
N SER A 41 -3.59 -13.24 -20.34
CA SER A 41 -2.80 -12.01 -20.28
C SER A 41 -3.64 -10.77 -20.55
N TRP A 42 -3.25 -9.67 -19.91
CA TRP A 42 -3.82 -8.35 -20.13
C TRP A 42 -3.01 -7.62 -21.22
N THR A 43 -3.71 -6.91 -22.08
CA THR A 43 -3.09 -6.00 -23.04
C THR A 43 -3.69 -4.61 -22.88
N LEU A 44 -2.83 -3.61 -22.81
CA LEU A 44 -3.22 -2.21 -22.78
C LEU A 44 -2.23 -1.43 -23.63
N THR A 45 -2.71 -0.73 -24.64
CA THR A 45 -1.88 0.04 -25.54
C THR A 45 -1.59 1.44 -25.00
N ASP A 46 -2.55 2.05 -24.34
CA ASP A 46 -2.40 3.39 -23.74
C ASP A 46 -3.46 3.64 -22.67
N LEU A 47 -3.15 4.52 -21.70
CA LEU A 47 -4.12 5.01 -20.72
C LEU A 47 -4.71 6.32 -21.22
N PRO A 48 -6.05 6.42 -21.35
CA PRO A 48 -6.69 7.61 -21.91
C PRO A 48 -6.57 8.87 -21.05
N TRP A 49 -6.13 8.75 -19.78
CA TRP A 49 -5.94 9.83 -18.82
C TRP A 49 -7.09 10.85 -18.80
N THR A 50 -8.27 10.36 -18.47
CA THR A 50 -9.45 11.21 -18.30
C THR A 50 -9.43 11.92 -16.94
N LEU A 51 -10.26 12.96 -16.80
CA LEU A 51 -10.47 13.59 -15.49
C LEU A 51 -10.95 12.58 -14.43
N ARG A 52 -11.68 11.56 -14.84
CA ARG A 52 -12.17 10.49 -13.97
C ARG A 52 -11.01 9.64 -13.44
N ASP A 53 -10.03 9.29 -14.27
CA ASP A 53 -8.82 8.58 -13.86
C ASP A 53 -8.01 9.39 -12.85
N ALA A 54 -7.80 10.67 -13.14
CA ALA A 54 -7.10 11.59 -12.24
C ALA A 54 -7.82 11.74 -10.90
N ALA A 55 -9.16 11.83 -10.91
CA ALA A 55 -9.96 11.91 -9.70
C ALA A 55 -9.85 10.64 -8.86
N LEU A 56 -9.95 9.44 -9.47
CA LEU A 56 -9.79 8.17 -8.76
C LEU A 56 -8.39 8.05 -8.16
N LEU A 57 -7.35 8.45 -8.90
CA LEU A 57 -5.98 8.44 -8.42
C LEU A 57 -5.80 9.35 -7.19
N ALA A 58 -6.33 10.57 -7.25
CA ALA A 58 -6.30 11.51 -6.14
C ALA A 58 -7.10 11.01 -4.93
N MET A 59 -8.28 10.43 -5.15
CA MET A 59 -9.10 9.85 -4.10
C MET A 59 -8.36 8.71 -3.37
N GLY A 60 -7.72 7.79 -4.10
CA GLY A 60 -6.92 6.72 -3.51
C GLY A 60 -5.70 7.24 -2.76
N PHE A 61 -5.04 8.27 -3.27
CA PHE A 61 -3.93 8.92 -2.60
C PHE A 61 -4.32 9.52 -1.24
N PHE A 62 -5.41 10.29 -1.21
CA PHE A 62 -5.82 10.99 0.02
C PHE A 62 -6.59 10.08 1.00
N ALA A 63 -7.30 9.04 0.51
CA ALA A 63 -8.04 8.12 1.38
C ALA A 63 -7.13 7.49 2.43
N TRP A 64 -5.90 7.09 2.04
CA TRP A 64 -4.90 6.61 2.98
C TRP A 64 -4.60 7.64 4.08
N GLY A 65 -4.23 8.85 3.68
CA GLY A 65 -3.82 9.89 4.62
C GLY A 65 -4.90 10.25 5.64
N PHE A 66 -6.16 10.35 5.19
CA PHE A 66 -7.28 10.61 6.10
C PHE A 66 -7.51 9.47 7.09
N ASN A 67 -7.37 8.23 6.63
CA ASN A 67 -7.54 7.07 7.49
C ASN A 67 -6.34 6.86 8.44
N GLN A 68 -5.13 7.24 8.05
CA GLN A 68 -3.93 7.15 8.86
C GLN A 68 -4.02 7.95 10.17
N ILE A 69 -4.74 9.05 10.16
CA ILE A 69 -5.00 9.88 11.36
C ILE A 69 -5.67 9.06 12.46
N PHE A 70 -6.62 8.19 12.11
CA PHE A 70 -7.28 7.31 13.06
C PHE A 70 -6.33 6.20 13.56
N SER A 71 -5.55 5.61 12.67
CA SER A 71 -4.56 4.59 13.03
C SER A 71 -3.51 5.15 13.99
N ASP A 72 -2.98 6.35 13.75
CA ASP A 72 -2.02 7.00 14.66
C ASP A 72 -2.58 7.22 16.06
N TRP A 73 -3.89 7.47 16.17
CA TRP A 73 -4.52 7.60 17.49
C TRP A 73 -4.67 6.25 18.20
N CYS A 74 -5.01 5.20 17.46
CA CYS A 74 -5.11 3.84 18.02
C CYS A 74 -3.74 3.34 18.49
N ASP A 75 -2.69 3.57 17.73
CA ASP A 75 -1.34 3.07 17.96
C ASP A 75 -0.49 3.96 18.90
N ARG A 76 -1.03 5.06 19.42
CA ARG A 76 -0.23 6.06 20.17
C ARG A 76 0.53 5.52 21.38
N LYS A 77 0.10 4.39 21.97
CA LYS A 77 0.81 3.76 23.10
C LYS A 77 2.05 3.03 22.65
N GLU A 78 1.95 2.28 21.58
CA GLU A 78 3.05 1.59 20.92
C GLU A 78 4.01 2.61 20.28
N ASP A 79 3.45 3.65 19.68
CA ASP A 79 4.20 4.74 19.05
C ASP A 79 4.99 5.59 20.05
N ALA A 80 4.58 5.62 21.31
CA ALA A 80 5.37 6.28 22.35
C ALA A 80 6.78 5.66 22.52
N ILE A 81 6.93 4.39 22.13
CA ILE A 81 8.21 3.66 22.14
C ILE A 81 8.84 3.67 20.75
N ASN A 82 8.08 3.25 19.72
CA ASN A 82 8.61 3.07 18.36
C ASN A 82 8.86 4.39 17.63
N ALA A 83 8.04 5.42 17.88
CA ALA A 83 8.08 6.70 17.18
C ALA A 83 7.64 7.87 18.09
N PRO A 84 8.38 8.18 19.18
CA PRO A 84 7.97 9.13 20.22
C PRO A 84 7.79 10.58 19.69
N HIS A 85 8.33 10.89 18.52
CA HIS A 85 8.25 12.20 17.86
C HIS A 85 6.94 12.42 17.09
N ARG A 86 6.07 11.40 16.97
CA ARG A 86 4.81 11.53 16.22
C ARG A 86 3.89 12.59 16.81
N PRO A 87 3.20 13.38 15.95
CA PRO A 87 2.40 14.52 16.41
C PRO A 87 1.29 14.18 17.40
N MET A 88 0.68 12.99 17.30
CA MET A 88 -0.35 12.56 18.26
C MET A 88 0.25 12.03 19.57
N VAL A 89 1.47 11.50 19.54
CA VAL A 89 2.20 11.08 20.76
C VAL A 89 2.65 12.29 21.54
N THR A 90 3.24 13.27 20.87
CA THR A 90 3.73 14.52 21.49
C THR A 90 2.61 15.48 21.92
N GLY A 91 1.36 15.24 21.48
CA GLY A 91 0.23 16.16 21.70
C GLY A 91 0.23 17.38 20.77
N ALA A 92 1.16 17.46 19.79
CA ALA A 92 1.22 18.56 18.84
C ALA A 92 0.02 18.57 17.86
N LEU A 93 -0.59 17.41 17.63
CA LEU A 93 -1.83 17.25 16.89
C LEU A 93 -2.95 16.75 17.80
N LYS A 94 -3.96 17.59 18.02
CA LYS A 94 -5.14 17.23 18.82
C LYS A 94 -6.04 16.25 18.04
N PRO A 95 -6.47 15.12 18.61
CA PRO A 95 -7.24 14.08 17.90
C PRO A 95 -8.58 14.59 17.34
N LEU A 96 -9.40 15.29 18.13
CA LEU A 96 -10.75 15.65 17.71
C LEU A 96 -10.81 16.55 16.47
N PRO A 97 -10.04 17.66 16.36
CA PRO A 97 -9.99 18.43 15.12
C PRO A 97 -9.42 17.63 13.94
N ALA A 98 -8.44 16.76 14.18
CA ALA A 98 -7.85 15.92 13.15
C ALA A 98 -8.88 14.91 12.60
N PHE A 99 -9.65 14.26 13.49
CA PHE A 99 -10.75 13.38 13.08
C PHE A 99 -11.84 14.09 12.29
N ALA A 100 -12.21 15.30 12.69
CA ALA A 100 -13.22 16.08 11.96
C ALA A 100 -12.77 16.35 10.51
N VAL A 101 -11.52 16.77 10.30
CA VAL A 101 -10.97 16.97 8.95
C VAL A 101 -10.93 15.67 8.16
N SER A 102 -10.47 14.59 8.77
CA SER A 102 -10.43 13.27 8.13
C SER A 102 -11.81 12.76 7.76
N ALA A 103 -12.79 12.91 8.64
CA ALA A 103 -14.17 12.50 8.38
C ALA A 103 -14.80 13.28 7.22
N VAL A 104 -14.57 14.60 7.14
CA VAL A 104 -15.03 15.42 6.01
C VAL A 104 -14.34 14.98 4.72
N GLY A 105 -13.03 14.72 4.74
CA GLY A 105 -12.29 14.25 3.58
C GLY A 105 -12.78 12.89 3.09
N LEU A 106 -12.96 11.92 4.00
CA LEU A 106 -13.50 10.61 3.66
C LEU A 106 -14.94 10.67 3.16
N ALA A 107 -15.77 11.51 3.74
CA ALA A 107 -17.14 11.74 3.27
C ALA A 107 -17.17 12.32 1.84
N ALA A 108 -16.29 13.28 1.55
CA ALA A 108 -16.15 13.83 0.20
C ALA A 108 -15.73 12.77 -0.82
N ILE A 109 -14.75 11.91 -0.47
CA ILE A 109 -14.33 10.78 -1.30
C ILE A 109 -15.49 9.78 -1.48
N ALA A 110 -16.24 9.48 -0.42
CA ALA A 110 -17.38 8.56 -0.48
C ALA A 110 -18.48 9.08 -1.42
N VAL A 111 -18.82 10.37 -1.32
CA VAL A 111 -19.80 11.00 -2.21
C VAL A 111 -19.30 10.99 -3.66
N ALA A 112 -18.07 11.40 -3.91
CA ALA A 112 -17.49 11.37 -5.25
C ALA A 112 -17.44 9.94 -5.83
N GLY A 113 -17.08 8.96 -5.02
CA GLY A 113 -17.09 7.55 -5.41
C GLY A 113 -18.49 7.04 -5.75
N TYR A 114 -19.49 7.37 -4.94
CA TYR A 114 -20.89 7.01 -5.20
C TYR A 114 -21.41 7.60 -6.51
N LEU A 115 -21.07 8.86 -6.79
CA LEU A 115 -21.46 9.54 -8.04
C LEU A 115 -20.81 8.90 -9.28
N MET A 116 -19.67 8.22 -9.13
CA MET A 116 -19.06 7.46 -10.21
C MET A 116 -19.74 6.10 -10.39
N SER A 117 -19.92 5.35 -9.30
CA SER A 117 -20.60 4.05 -9.27
C SER A 117 -20.92 3.62 -7.83
N PRO A 118 -22.07 2.98 -7.56
CA PRO A 118 -22.33 2.38 -6.25
C PRO A 118 -21.27 1.34 -5.84
N TRP A 119 -20.67 0.66 -6.79
CA TRP A 119 -19.59 -0.32 -6.55
C TRP A 119 -18.30 0.36 -6.10
N THR A 120 -18.01 1.56 -6.59
CA THR A 120 -16.89 2.37 -6.13
C THR A 120 -17.02 2.67 -4.63
N LEU A 121 -18.20 3.11 -4.19
CA LEU A 121 -18.48 3.31 -2.76
C LEU A 121 -18.37 2.00 -1.97
N ALA A 122 -18.88 0.88 -2.51
CA ALA A 122 -18.84 -0.43 -1.84
C ALA A 122 -17.38 -0.86 -1.56
N PHE A 123 -16.47 -0.73 -2.53
CA PHE A 123 -15.06 -1.08 -2.34
C PHE A 123 -14.32 -0.09 -1.44
N LEU A 124 -14.66 1.20 -1.47
CA LEU A 124 -14.16 2.18 -0.52
C LEU A 124 -14.57 1.82 0.92
N ALA A 125 -15.84 1.50 1.13
CA ALA A 125 -16.36 1.09 2.43
C ALA A 125 -15.74 -0.23 2.91
N LEU A 126 -15.59 -1.22 2.02
CA LEU A 126 -14.93 -2.49 2.31
C LEU A 126 -13.46 -2.27 2.72
N GLY A 127 -12.72 -1.48 1.94
CA GLY A 127 -11.33 -1.15 2.26
C GLY A 127 -11.19 -0.46 3.62
N GLY A 128 -12.07 0.51 3.92
CA GLY A 128 -12.14 1.17 5.21
C GLY A 128 -12.46 0.21 6.36
N ALA A 129 -13.45 -0.66 6.19
CA ALA A 129 -13.83 -1.67 7.18
C ALA A 129 -12.69 -2.66 7.44
N LEU A 130 -12.03 -3.15 6.39
CA LEU A 130 -10.86 -4.02 6.52
C LEU A 130 -9.69 -3.33 7.21
N ASN A 131 -9.48 -2.03 6.97
CA ASN A 131 -8.42 -1.30 7.65
C ASN A 131 -8.71 -1.08 9.15
N ILE A 132 -9.97 -0.87 9.52
CA ILE A 132 -10.39 -0.88 10.93
C ILE A 132 -10.17 -2.28 11.53
N ALA A 133 -10.59 -3.33 10.83
CA ALA A 133 -10.38 -4.71 11.25
C ALA A 133 -8.88 -5.03 11.41
N TYR A 134 -8.02 -4.54 10.53
CA TYR A 134 -6.56 -4.64 10.65
C TYR A 134 -6.06 -4.06 11.98
N SER A 135 -6.50 -2.87 12.35
CA SER A 135 -6.09 -2.24 13.61
C SER A 135 -6.51 -3.07 14.84
N LEU A 136 -7.68 -3.72 14.80
CA LEU A 136 -8.16 -4.62 15.86
C LEU A 136 -7.43 -5.97 15.86
N LEU A 137 -7.04 -6.47 14.68
CA LEU A 137 -6.39 -7.76 14.49
C LEU A 137 -4.85 -7.68 14.54
N LYS A 138 -4.28 -6.51 14.83
CA LYS A 138 -2.83 -6.29 14.88
C LYS A 138 -2.08 -7.35 15.73
N ARG A 139 -2.74 -7.89 16.74
CA ARG A 139 -2.20 -8.91 17.67
C ARG A 139 -2.33 -10.35 17.18
N VAL A 140 -2.90 -10.58 16.00
CA VAL A 140 -3.06 -11.91 15.42
C VAL A 140 -2.05 -12.07 14.29
N PRO A 141 -0.96 -12.85 14.50
CA PRO A 141 0.10 -13.02 13.51
C PRO A 141 -0.43 -13.51 12.16
N VAL A 142 0.14 -13.04 11.07
CA VAL A 142 -0.22 -13.36 9.68
C VAL A 142 -1.56 -12.76 9.25
N LEU A 143 -2.63 -12.95 10.05
CA LEU A 143 -3.97 -12.44 9.73
C LEU A 143 -3.97 -10.91 9.62
N ASN A 144 -3.23 -10.22 10.49
CA ASN A 144 -3.05 -8.77 10.42
C ASN A 144 -2.53 -8.32 9.04
N CYS A 145 -1.46 -8.94 8.55
CA CYS A 145 -0.88 -8.62 7.25
C CYS A 145 -1.83 -8.97 6.09
N LEU A 146 -2.56 -10.06 6.22
CA LEU A 146 -3.52 -10.49 5.20
C LEU A 146 -4.69 -9.50 5.09
N VAL A 147 -5.27 -9.12 6.22
CA VAL A 147 -6.37 -8.14 6.25
C VAL A 147 -5.91 -6.78 5.72
N TYR A 148 -4.70 -6.33 6.08
CA TYR A 148 -4.10 -5.13 5.52
C TYR A 148 -3.95 -5.21 4.01
N ALA A 149 -3.43 -6.33 3.50
CA ALA A 149 -3.23 -6.53 2.07
C ALA A 149 -4.56 -6.44 1.28
N TYR A 150 -5.61 -7.06 1.78
CA TYR A 150 -6.94 -6.94 1.18
C TYR A 150 -7.50 -5.52 1.29
N ALA A 151 -7.29 -4.84 2.42
CA ALA A 151 -7.73 -3.44 2.59
C ALA A 151 -7.14 -2.52 1.52
N ILE A 152 -5.81 -2.60 1.29
CA ILE A 152 -5.14 -1.80 0.26
C ILE A 152 -5.53 -2.24 -1.14
N SER A 153 -5.72 -3.54 -1.36
CA SER A 153 -6.13 -4.06 -2.68
C SER A 153 -7.54 -3.59 -3.10
N CYS A 154 -8.39 -3.22 -2.16
CA CYS A 154 -9.65 -2.54 -2.46
C CYS A 154 -9.47 -1.24 -3.25
N CYS A 155 -8.29 -0.60 -3.20
CA CYS A 155 -7.99 0.57 -4.02
C CYS A 155 -7.97 0.24 -5.52
N ALA A 156 -7.50 -0.95 -5.92
CA ALA A 156 -7.57 -1.39 -7.31
C ALA A 156 -9.04 -1.70 -7.73
N LEU A 157 -9.77 -2.41 -6.87
CA LEU A 157 -11.18 -2.74 -7.13
C LEU A 157 -12.07 -1.48 -7.20
N PHE A 158 -11.79 -0.52 -6.33
CA PHE A 158 -12.39 0.82 -6.33
C PHE A 158 -12.19 1.53 -7.68
N ALA A 159 -10.97 1.49 -8.23
CA ALA A 159 -10.65 2.13 -9.50
C ALA A 159 -11.34 1.41 -10.67
N ILE A 160 -11.30 0.08 -10.71
CA ILE A 160 -12.01 -0.71 -11.72
C ILE A 160 -13.51 -0.37 -11.71
N ALA A 161 -14.13 -0.41 -10.55
CA ALA A 161 -15.54 -0.10 -10.40
C ALA A 161 -15.86 1.35 -10.78
N GLY A 162 -14.95 2.28 -10.50
CA GLY A 162 -15.08 3.70 -10.84
C GLY A 162 -15.05 3.95 -12.34
N ILE A 163 -14.27 3.21 -13.12
CA ILE A 163 -14.21 3.33 -14.57
C ILE A 163 -15.30 2.50 -15.24
N ALA A 164 -15.40 1.22 -14.89
CA ALA A 164 -16.30 0.28 -15.55
C ALA A 164 -17.79 0.47 -15.18
N GLY A 165 -18.09 1.14 -14.07
CA GLY A 165 -19.46 1.34 -13.59
C GLY A 165 -20.13 0.04 -13.07
N ARG A 166 -19.36 -1.05 -12.93
CA ARG A 166 -19.81 -2.39 -12.53
C ARG A 166 -18.93 -2.99 -11.44
N CYS A 167 -19.38 -4.11 -10.87
CA CYS A 167 -18.51 -4.93 -10.04
C CYS A 167 -17.35 -5.49 -10.90
N PRO A 168 -16.11 -5.56 -10.37
CA PRO A 168 -15.01 -6.24 -11.03
C PRO A 168 -15.36 -7.68 -11.41
N ASN A 169 -14.90 -8.11 -12.58
CA ASN A 169 -15.12 -9.47 -13.10
C ASN A 169 -14.09 -10.48 -12.59
N GLY A 170 -14.24 -11.76 -12.96
CA GLY A 170 -13.36 -12.84 -12.53
C GLY A 170 -11.87 -12.57 -12.80
N PRO A 171 -11.45 -12.30 -14.06
CA PRO A 171 -10.06 -12.00 -14.39
C PRO A 171 -9.48 -10.79 -13.65
N GLU A 172 -10.29 -9.73 -13.43
CA GLU A 172 -9.86 -8.56 -12.64
C GLU A 172 -9.63 -8.91 -11.17
N LEU A 173 -10.55 -9.69 -10.58
CA LEU A 173 -10.43 -10.17 -9.20
C LEU A 173 -9.25 -11.12 -9.03
N GLU A 174 -9.03 -12.00 -9.99
CA GLU A 174 -7.90 -12.93 -10.01
C GLU A 174 -6.56 -12.18 -10.06
N PHE A 175 -6.43 -11.18 -10.94
CA PHE A 175 -5.24 -10.35 -10.99
C PHE A 175 -4.97 -9.65 -9.65
N VAL A 176 -5.99 -9.03 -9.06
CA VAL A 176 -5.85 -8.36 -7.76
C VAL A 176 -5.46 -9.35 -6.67
N GLY A 177 -6.09 -10.52 -6.62
CA GLY A 177 -5.81 -11.57 -5.63
C GLY A 177 -4.42 -12.17 -5.78
N ASP A 178 -3.98 -12.38 -7.01
CA ASP A 178 -2.72 -13.09 -7.31
C ASP A 178 -1.47 -12.19 -7.30
N TRP A 179 -1.65 -10.88 -7.54
CA TRP A 179 -0.52 -9.96 -7.70
C TRP A 179 -0.51 -8.84 -6.66
N ILE A 180 -1.63 -8.17 -6.47
CA ILE A 180 -1.68 -6.98 -5.62
C ILE A 180 -1.73 -7.38 -4.14
N VAL A 181 -2.55 -8.36 -3.78
CA VAL A 181 -2.64 -8.85 -2.40
C VAL A 181 -1.30 -9.38 -1.87
N PRO A 182 -0.57 -10.27 -2.57
CA PRO A 182 0.73 -10.73 -2.10
C PRO A 182 1.78 -9.62 -1.96
N ALA A 183 1.81 -8.64 -2.87
CA ALA A 183 2.73 -7.52 -2.78
C ALA A 183 2.49 -6.69 -1.50
N HIS A 184 1.23 -6.37 -1.21
CA HIS A 184 0.87 -5.62 0.00
C HIS A 184 1.00 -6.45 1.28
N PHE A 185 0.73 -7.76 1.22
CA PHE A 185 1.00 -8.67 2.33
C PHE A 185 2.48 -8.60 2.72
N LEU A 186 3.38 -8.72 1.75
CA LEU A 186 4.81 -8.67 1.98
C LEU A 186 5.25 -7.31 2.53
N MET A 187 4.72 -6.23 1.98
CA MET A 187 5.01 -4.87 2.47
C MET A 187 4.60 -4.71 3.94
N CYS A 188 3.39 -5.11 4.30
CA CYS A 188 2.92 -5.07 5.68
C CYS A 188 3.77 -5.96 6.60
N HIS A 189 4.02 -7.19 6.19
CA HIS A 189 4.85 -8.14 6.93
C HIS A 189 6.24 -7.56 7.23
N ASN A 190 6.89 -7.00 6.21
CA ASN A 190 8.22 -6.45 6.38
C ASN A 190 8.24 -5.15 7.20
N SER A 191 7.15 -4.37 7.18
CA SER A 191 7.06 -3.15 7.97
C SER A 191 7.12 -3.39 9.49
N TYR A 192 6.69 -4.54 9.95
CA TYR A 192 6.74 -4.90 11.37
C TYR A 192 8.15 -5.12 11.93
N PHE A 193 9.16 -5.29 11.08
CA PHE A 193 10.54 -5.42 11.59
C PHE A 193 11.02 -4.16 12.32
N LYS A 194 10.57 -2.98 11.92
CA LYS A 194 10.92 -1.72 12.58
C LYS A 194 10.25 -1.54 13.94
N ASP A 195 9.11 -2.20 14.15
CA ASP A 195 8.25 -2.00 15.33
C ASP A 195 8.47 -3.07 16.42
N VAL A 196 9.42 -4.00 16.23
CA VAL A 196 9.64 -5.17 17.10
C VAL A 196 9.82 -4.81 18.59
N GLU A 197 10.53 -3.74 18.89
CA GLU A 197 10.82 -3.34 20.27
C GLU A 197 9.57 -2.84 21.00
N GLY A 198 8.84 -1.92 20.40
CA GLY A 198 7.60 -1.40 20.96
C GLY A 198 6.49 -2.42 20.99
N ASP A 199 6.36 -3.24 19.94
CA ASP A 199 5.38 -4.33 19.90
C ASP A 199 5.64 -5.33 21.02
N ARG A 200 6.91 -5.68 21.29
CA ARG A 200 7.27 -6.58 22.39
C ARG A 200 6.95 -5.95 23.75
N ALA A 201 7.28 -4.67 23.93
CA ALA A 201 7.01 -3.95 25.18
C ALA A 201 5.50 -3.77 25.43
N ALA A 202 4.70 -3.60 24.37
CA ALA A 202 3.25 -3.48 24.43
C ALA A 202 2.52 -4.85 24.46
N GLY A 203 3.25 -5.97 24.39
CA GLY A 203 2.68 -7.32 24.35
C GLY A 203 1.94 -7.63 23.02
N VAL A 204 2.26 -6.91 21.95
CA VAL A 204 1.71 -7.16 20.62
C VAL A 204 2.37 -8.38 20.00
N ARG A 205 1.55 -9.34 19.58
CA ARG A 205 2.01 -10.63 19.05
C ARG A 205 2.04 -10.58 17.51
N THR A 206 3.15 -10.12 16.95
CA THR A 206 3.42 -10.21 15.51
C THR A 206 4.31 -11.41 15.20
N LEU A 207 4.41 -11.81 13.93
CA LEU A 207 5.28 -12.91 13.53
C LEU A 207 6.76 -12.59 13.89
N GLN A 208 7.14 -11.32 13.77
CA GLN A 208 8.48 -10.80 14.07
C GLN A 208 8.81 -10.89 15.57
N THR A 209 7.82 -10.70 16.44
CA THR A 209 8.03 -10.78 17.90
C THR A 209 8.03 -12.21 18.43
N ILE A 210 7.20 -13.10 17.84
CA ILE A 210 7.00 -14.48 18.34
C ILE A 210 7.99 -15.45 17.66
N TRP A 211 8.09 -15.40 16.33
CA TRP A 211 8.92 -16.31 15.54
C TRP A 211 9.83 -15.56 14.55
N PRO A 212 10.84 -14.84 15.03
CA PRO A 212 11.65 -13.96 14.17
C PRO A 212 12.37 -14.70 13.03
N ARG A 213 12.73 -15.98 13.23
CA ARG A 213 13.34 -16.80 12.15
C ARG A 213 12.33 -17.09 11.05
N VAL A 214 11.09 -17.44 11.42
CA VAL A 214 10.00 -17.66 10.45
C VAL A 214 9.66 -16.37 9.72
N ALA A 215 9.59 -15.24 10.43
CA ALA A 215 9.36 -13.94 9.82
C ALA A 215 10.41 -13.59 8.76
N LYS A 216 11.69 -13.81 9.05
CA LYS A 216 12.79 -13.61 8.07
C LYS A 216 12.68 -14.56 6.88
N PHE A 217 12.29 -15.81 7.11
CA PHE A 217 12.07 -16.78 6.05
C PHE A 217 10.92 -16.35 5.13
N VAL A 218 9.77 -15.93 5.69
CA VAL A 218 8.63 -15.42 4.92
C VAL A 218 9.02 -14.20 4.10
N SER A 219 9.82 -13.28 4.66
CA SER A 219 10.31 -12.09 3.93
C SER A 219 11.14 -12.43 2.69
N VAL A 220 11.80 -13.59 2.66
CA VAL A 220 12.59 -14.03 1.51
C VAL A 220 11.78 -14.93 0.57
N CYS A 221 10.98 -15.82 1.11
CA CYS A 221 10.24 -16.80 0.30
C CYS A 221 9.08 -16.21 -0.47
N CYS A 222 8.33 -15.27 0.14
CA CYS A 222 7.19 -14.66 -0.54
C CYS A 222 7.56 -13.93 -1.83
N PRO A 223 8.62 -13.07 -1.88
CA PRO A 223 9.04 -12.47 -3.14
C PRO A 223 9.51 -13.51 -4.16
N CYS A 224 10.23 -14.55 -3.72
CA CYS A 224 10.68 -15.63 -4.62
C CYS A 224 9.48 -16.34 -5.28
N LEU A 225 8.44 -16.64 -4.51
CA LEU A 225 7.24 -17.32 -5.03
C LEU A 225 6.45 -16.40 -5.98
N ALA A 226 6.29 -15.12 -5.62
CA ALA A 226 5.65 -14.14 -6.49
C ALA A 226 6.38 -14.02 -7.84
N VAL A 227 7.71 -13.98 -7.80
CA VAL A 227 8.58 -13.95 -8.97
C VAL A 227 8.46 -15.21 -9.82
N LEU A 228 8.51 -16.38 -9.19
CA LEU A 228 8.35 -17.64 -9.90
C LEU A 228 6.98 -17.71 -10.59
N ARG A 229 5.92 -17.29 -9.92
CA ARG A 229 4.58 -17.25 -10.50
C ARG A 229 4.48 -16.28 -11.69
N LEU A 230 5.06 -15.08 -11.59
CA LEU A 230 5.14 -14.11 -12.70
C LEU A 230 5.80 -14.74 -13.93
N ASN A 231 6.91 -15.41 -13.74
CA ASN A 231 7.62 -16.01 -14.87
C ASN A 231 6.88 -17.22 -15.46
N PHE A 232 6.18 -17.99 -14.65
CA PHE A 232 5.37 -19.13 -15.13
C PHE A 232 4.14 -18.69 -15.93
N LEU A 233 3.48 -17.59 -15.54
CA LEU A 233 2.26 -17.09 -16.19
C LEU A 233 2.55 -16.17 -17.37
N SER A 234 3.70 -15.51 -17.43
CA SER A 234 4.05 -14.52 -18.46
C SER A 234 4.99 -15.04 -19.56
N TRP A 235 5.07 -16.35 -19.77
CA TRP A 235 5.95 -16.95 -20.80
C TRP A 235 7.40 -16.44 -20.68
N PHE A 236 7.98 -16.63 -19.51
CA PHE A 236 9.38 -16.35 -19.18
C PHE A 236 9.90 -15.00 -19.74
N ASN A 237 9.49 -13.92 -19.13
CA ASN A 237 10.08 -12.62 -19.44
C ASN A 237 11.41 -12.46 -18.68
N VAL A 238 12.52 -12.48 -19.42
CA VAL A 238 13.89 -12.41 -18.88
C VAL A 238 14.09 -11.13 -18.05
N GLU A 239 13.53 -10.00 -18.47
CA GLU A 239 13.66 -8.72 -17.77
C GLU A 239 12.97 -8.77 -16.40
N LEU A 240 11.76 -9.30 -16.35
CA LEU A 240 11.03 -9.53 -15.09
C LEU A 240 11.76 -10.52 -14.18
N PHE A 241 12.34 -11.58 -14.74
CA PHE A 241 13.12 -12.54 -13.97
C PHE A 241 14.35 -11.88 -13.34
N VAL A 242 15.17 -11.20 -14.13
CA VAL A 242 16.38 -10.51 -13.65
C VAL A 242 16.04 -9.50 -12.56
N LEU A 243 15.01 -8.68 -12.79
CA LEU A 243 14.61 -7.66 -11.85
C LEU A 243 14.06 -8.27 -10.55
N SER A 244 13.39 -9.38 -10.64
CA SER A 244 12.90 -10.14 -9.50
C SER A 244 14.04 -10.74 -8.67
N VAL A 245 15.07 -11.27 -9.31
CA VAL A 245 16.29 -11.72 -8.64
C VAL A 245 16.97 -10.56 -7.92
N ILE A 246 17.03 -9.38 -8.54
CA ILE A 246 17.57 -8.17 -7.92
C ILE A 246 16.75 -7.79 -6.68
N VAL A 247 15.41 -7.77 -6.76
CA VAL A 247 14.53 -7.46 -5.62
C VAL A 247 14.75 -8.44 -4.47
N VAL A 248 14.81 -9.74 -4.75
CA VAL A 248 15.09 -10.77 -3.73
C VAL A 248 16.47 -10.59 -3.11
N ALA A 249 17.49 -10.34 -3.93
CA ALA A 249 18.85 -10.09 -3.45
C ALA A 249 18.90 -8.86 -2.54
N LEU A 250 18.25 -7.76 -2.94
CA LEU A 250 18.13 -6.55 -2.12
C LEU A 250 17.43 -6.84 -0.78
N VAL A 251 16.32 -7.56 -0.77
CA VAL A 251 15.63 -7.93 0.49
C VAL A 251 16.58 -8.70 1.42
N ILE A 252 17.33 -9.68 0.89
CA ILE A 252 18.29 -10.48 1.68
C ILE A 252 19.42 -9.59 2.24
N VAL A 253 19.99 -8.74 1.39
CA VAL A 253 21.07 -7.83 1.78
C VAL A 253 20.58 -6.87 2.86
N PHE A 254 19.44 -6.21 2.64
CA PHE A 254 18.88 -5.26 3.60
C PHE A 254 18.50 -5.91 4.94
N GLN A 255 18.03 -7.14 4.95
CA GLN A 255 17.76 -7.88 6.20
C GLN A 255 19.01 -8.14 7.05
N ARG A 256 20.19 -8.20 6.42
CA ARG A 256 21.43 -8.56 7.10
C ARG A 256 22.33 -7.38 7.44
N LEU A 257 22.30 -6.33 6.61
CA LEU A 257 23.30 -5.27 6.62
C LEU A 257 22.77 -3.90 7.06
N VAL A 258 21.47 -3.71 7.17
CA VAL A 258 20.86 -2.41 7.47
C VAL A 258 19.95 -2.43 8.68
N SER A 259 19.70 -1.27 9.26
CA SER A 259 18.75 -1.09 10.35
C SER A 259 17.32 -1.50 9.97
N HIS A 260 16.47 -1.74 10.98
CA HIS A 260 15.08 -2.09 10.75
C HIS A 260 14.32 -1.00 9.99
N SER A 261 14.64 0.26 10.22
CA SER A 261 14.01 1.38 9.53
C SER A 261 14.39 1.45 8.04
N MET A 262 15.66 1.24 7.72
CA MET A 262 16.13 1.15 6.34
C MET A 262 15.49 -0.03 5.59
N PHE A 263 15.33 -1.15 6.27
CA PHE A 263 14.63 -2.32 5.73
C PHE A 263 13.17 -1.99 5.39
N HIS A 264 12.46 -1.27 6.27
CA HIS A 264 11.09 -0.82 6.01
C HIS A 264 11.01 0.11 4.79
N ARG A 265 11.91 1.09 4.67
CA ARG A 265 11.97 1.99 3.51
C ARG A 265 12.20 1.22 2.21
N ALA A 266 13.18 0.32 2.21
CA ALA A 266 13.47 -0.54 1.06
C ALA A 266 12.26 -1.40 0.68
N THR A 267 11.51 -1.92 1.66
CA THR A 267 10.33 -2.73 1.42
C THR A 267 9.18 -1.94 0.81
N CYS A 268 8.93 -0.72 1.28
CA CYS A 268 7.93 0.16 0.66
C CYS A 268 8.27 0.46 -0.80
N LEU A 269 9.54 0.75 -1.08
CA LEU A 269 10.01 0.97 -2.46
C LEU A 269 9.93 -0.29 -3.31
N ASN A 270 10.32 -1.43 -2.78
CA ASN A 270 10.26 -2.70 -3.50
C ASN A 270 8.83 -3.11 -3.83
N CYS A 271 7.88 -2.93 -2.89
CA CYS A 271 6.46 -3.17 -3.16
C CYS A 271 5.98 -2.28 -4.31
N GLN A 272 6.29 -1.00 -4.27
CA GLN A 272 5.90 -0.07 -5.31
C GLN A 272 6.55 -0.40 -6.65
N LEU A 273 7.83 -0.74 -6.65
CA LEU A 273 8.53 -1.20 -7.84
C LEU A 273 7.88 -2.46 -8.43
N CYS A 274 7.54 -3.45 -7.61
CA CYS A 274 6.85 -4.65 -8.09
C CYS A 274 5.53 -4.32 -8.78
N VAL A 275 4.69 -3.47 -8.18
CA VAL A 275 3.43 -3.06 -8.79
C VAL A 275 3.66 -2.26 -10.06
N LEU A 276 4.61 -1.31 -10.05
CA LEU A 276 4.94 -0.51 -11.23
C LEU A 276 5.49 -1.35 -12.37
N MET A 277 6.30 -2.35 -12.07
CA MET A 277 6.84 -3.27 -13.09
C MET A 277 5.75 -4.09 -13.75
N LEU A 278 4.77 -4.56 -12.98
CA LEU A 278 3.58 -5.18 -13.55
C LEU A 278 2.89 -4.23 -14.53
N LEU A 279 2.84 -2.95 -14.20
CA LEU A 279 2.25 -1.92 -15.05
C LEU A 279 3.10 -1.58 -16.25
N PHE A 280 4.44 -1.56 -16.14
CA PHE A 280 5.34 -1.34 -17.27
C PHE A 280 5.23 -2.41 -18.33
N HIS A 281 4.94 -3.62 -17.94
CA HIS A 281 4.68 -4.69 -18.90
C HIS A 281 3.45 -4.37 -19.75
N PHE A 282 2.53 -3.55 -19.23
CA PHE A 282 1.29 -3.17 -19.92
C PHE A 282 1.36 -1.80 -20.59
N ILE A 283 2.15 -0.82 -20.06
CA ILE A 283 2.04 0.57 -20.54
C ILE A 283 3.35 1.34 -20.39
N ALA A 284 3.91 1.78 -21.52
CA ALA A 284 5.03 2.72 -21.52
C ALA A 284 4.67 4.09 -20.90
N ALA A 285 3.39 4.52 -20.98
CA ALA A 285 2.93 5.82 -20.48
C ALA A 285 2.97 5.98 -18.94
N THR A 286 3.16 4.91 -18.15
CA THR A 286 3.28 4.99 -16.69
C THR A 286 4.65 5.47 -16.19
N TRP A 287 5.60 5.69 -17.07
CA TRP A 287 6.97 6.09 -16.73
C TRP A 287 7.04 7.36 -15.87
N LEU A 288 6.31 8.39 -16.27
CA LEU A 288 6.33 9.67 -15.54
C LEU A 288 5.80 9.48 -14.12
N TYR A 289 4.68 8.78 -13.97
CA TYR A 289 4.13 8.47 -12.66
C TYR A 289 5.12 7.66 -11.81
N ALA A 290 5.77 6.66 -12.39
CA ALA A 290 6.75 5.82 -11.69
C ALA A 290 7.91 6.66 -11.14
N ILE A 291 8.54 7.48 -11.99
CA ILE A 291 9.65 8.35 -11.58
C ILE A 291 9.20 9.33 -10.49
N VAL A 292 8.10 10.04 -10.72
CA VAL A 292 7.58 11.03 -9.77
C VAL A 292 7.25 10.38 -8.43
N SER A 293 6.58 9.24 -8.41
CA SER A 293 6.18 8.56 -7.18
C SER A 293 7.37 8.02 -6.40
N LEU A 294 8.34 7.41 -7.08
CA LEU A 294 9.55 6.88 -6.42
C LEU A 294 10.40 8.01 -5.82
N VAL A 295 10.60 9.08 -6.56
CA VAL A 295 11.34 10.27 -6.06
C VAL A 295 10.59 10.93 -4.91
N ALA A 296 9.28 11.13 -5.04
CA ALA A 296 8.45 11.74 -4.01
C ALA A 296 8.44 10.93 -2.71
N ILE A 297 8.38 9.59 -2.78
CA ILE A 297 8.47 8.73 -1.61
C ILE A 297 9.80 8.93 -0.88
N GLN A 298 10.92 8.99 -1.60
CA GLN A 298 12.23 9.23 -0.98
C GLN A 298 12.31 10.58 -0.31
N LEU A 299 11.86 11.64 -0.98
CA LEU A 299 11.84 12.99 -0.41
C LEU A 299 10.93 13.08 0.82
N LEU A 300 9.79 12.40 0.78
CA LEU A 300 8.88 12.34 1.92
C LEU A 300 9.50 11.57 3.10
N PHE A 301 10.17 10.46 2.89
CA PHE A 301 10.90 9.78 3.96
C PHE A 301 11.93 10.70 4.63
N LEU A 302 12.67 11.49 3.84
CA LEU A 302 13.63 12.48 4.37
C LEU A 302 12.91 13.59 5.15
N TRP A 303 11.77 14.07 4.66
CA TRP A 303 11.00 15.13 5.33
C TRP A 303 10.36 14.66 6.63
N TYR A 304 9.79 13.46 6.63
CA TYR A 304 9.14 12.91 7.82
C TYR A 304 10.14 12.61 8.92
N ASN A 305 11.34 12.17 8.55
CA ASN A 305 12.38 11.76 9.52
C ASN A 305 11.78 10.89 10.65
N ASP A 306 10.74 10.09 10.29
CA ASP A 306 9.94 9.32 11.24
C ASP A 306 10.69 8.11 11.80
N GLU A 307 11.81 7.83 11.18
CA GLU A 307 12.60 6.66 11.46
C GLU A 307 14.01 7.12 11.85
N LYS A 308 14.10 7.86 12.95
CA LYS A 308 15.41 8.04 13.59
C LYS A 308 15.84 6.70 14.14
N GLU A 309 17.00 6.30 13.72
CA GLU A 309 17.77 5.21 14.27
C GLU A 309 18.00 5.34 15.77
#